data_0d8d669312dbab993a0bdbc2a84a1051
#
_entry.id   0d8d669312dbab993a0bdbc2a84a1051
#
_cell.length_a   1.000
_cell.length_b   1.000
_cell.length_c   1.000
_cell.angle_alpha   90.00
_cell.angle_beta   90.00
_cell.angle_gamma   90.00
#
_symmetry.space_group_name_H-M   'P 1'
#
loop_
_entity.id
_entity.type
_entity.pdbx_description
1 polymer ?
#
loop_
_entity_poly.entity_id
_entity_poly.type
_entity_poly.pdbx_seq_one_letter_code
_entity_poly.pdbx_strand_id
1 'polypeptide(L)'
;MIEWIILGIVALVVIGLIVWVISIYNRFVSLRNSSEATLGQIRVAMKKRLDMIEQLLGAVKSYAKFEKETLERVTAMRASVATANPGDLNKVEAESRSIFGRLLAVAENYPDLKTSTTVTSLMDSVKSLEDEIARQRYTFNNISQEFNTMMDTIPSNFIAKMMHLVKLEYLQFEEAIKTPPKIEF
;
A
#
# COMPACT_ATOMS: atom_id res chain seq x y z
N MET A 1 -18.05 51.62 -26.53
CA MET A 1 -16.74 50.93 -26.68
C MET A 1 -16.23 50.37 -25.36
N ILE A 2 -16.17 51.18 -24.28
CA ILE A 2 -15.68 50.74 -22.95
C ILE A 2 -16.54 49.57 -22.41
N GLU A 3 -17.86 49.60 -22.56
CA GLU A 3 -18.76 48.55 -22.10
C GLU A 3 -18.45 47.18 -22.72
N TRP A 4 -18.16 47.15 -24.01
CA TRP A 4 -17.80 45.91 -24.72
C TRP A 4 -16.44 45.35 -24.26
N ILE A 5 -15.48 46.23 -23.91
CA ILE A 5 -14.19 45.86 -23.37
C ILE A 5 -14.36 45.25 -21.97
N ILE A 6 -15.17 45.89 -21.11
CA ILE A 6 -15.48 45.37 -19.76
C ILE A 6 -16.17 44.01 -19.86
N LEU A 7 -17.15 43.85 -20.73
CA LEU A 7 -17.86 42.59 -20.96
C LEU A 7 -16.89 41.48 -21.42
N GLY A 8 -15.95 41.82 -22.32
CA GLY A 8 -14.91 40.88 -22.76
C GLY A 8 -13.98 40.43 -21.62
N ILE A 9 -13.55 41.35 -20.74
CA ILE A 9 -12.72 41.05 -19.56
C ILE A 9 -13.50 40.15 -18.60
N VAL A 10 -14.75 40.46 -18.30
CA VAL A 10 -15.58 39.64 -17.41
C VAL A 10 -15.76 38.24 -17.98
N ALA A 11 -16.03 38.10 -19.27
CA ALA A 11 -16.15 36.81 -19.93
C ALA A 11 -14.85 35.98 -19.81
N LEU A 12 -13.69 36.59 -20.03
CA LEU A 12 -12.37 35.92 -19.86
C LEU A 12 -12.13 35.45 -18.43
N VAL A 13 -12.49 36.27 -17.44
CA VAL A 13 -12.37 35.89 -16.02
C VAL A 13 -13.25 34.69 -15.67
N VAL A 14 -14.51 34.71 -16.16
CA VAL A 14 -15.46 33.61 -15.94
C VAL A 14 -14.96 32.30 -16.59
N ILE A 15 -14.50 32.38 -17.84
CA ILE A 15 -13.92 31.23 -18.53
C ILE A 15 -12.69 30.70 -17.75
N GLY A 16 -11.81 31.59 -17.30
CA GLY A 16 -10.64 31.20 -16.50
C GLY A 16 -11.03 30.47 -15.21
N LEU A 17 -12.05 30.96 -14.50
CA LEU A 17 -12.57 30.29 -13.29
C LEU A 17 -13.16 28.92 -13.60
N ILE A 18 -13.90 28.77 -14.68
CA ILE A 18 -14.48 27.48 -15.09
C ILE A 18 -13.36 26.47 -15.40
N VAL A 19 -12.38 26.85 -16.21
CA VAL A 19 -11.23 25.99 -16.56
C VAL A 19 -10.46 25.59 -15.30
N TRP A 20 -10.28 26.51 -14.37
CA TRP A 20 -9.60 26.26 -13.11
C TRP A 20 -10.36 25.25 -12.22
N VAL A 21 -11.70 25.39 -12.07
CA VAL A 21 -12.55 24.43 -11.34
C VAL A 21 -12.46 23.03 -11.95
N ILE A 22 -12.55 22.94 -13.30
CA ILE A 22 -12.41 21.67 -14.02
C ILE A 22 -11.04 21.03 -13.76
N SER A 23 -9.98 21.82 -13.75
CA SER A 23 -8.63 21.33 -13.48
C SER A 23 -8.50 20.71 -12.09
N ILE A 24 -9.04 21.35 -11.05
CA ILE A 24 -9.05 20.81 -9.69
C ILE A 24 -9.87 19.52 -9.61
N TYR A 25 -11.06 19.51 -10.21
CA TYR A 25 -11.91 18.34 -10.30
C TYR A 25 -11.15 17.15 -10.92
N ASN A 26 -10.55 17.37 -12.09
CA ASN A 26 -9.78 16.35 -12.79
C ASN A 26 -8.58 15.85 -11.96
N ARG A 27 -7.93 16.74 -11.19
CA ARG A 27 -6.83 16.34 -10.29
C ARG A 27 -7.30 15.42 -9.19
N PHE A 28 -8.43 15.69 -8.52
CA PHE A 28 -9.02 14.79 -7.53
C PHE A 28 -9.36 13.42 -8.12
N VAL A 29 -9.99 13.39 -9.30
CA VAL A 29 -10.31 12.13 -10.00
C VAL A 29 -9.04 11.35 -10.34
N SER A 30 -8.02 12.02 -10.85
CA SER A 30 -6.73 11.41 -11.18
C SER A 30 -6.04 10.81 -9.96
N LEU A 31 -5.97 11.54 -8.85
CA LEU A 31 -5.35 11.05 -7.60
C LEU A 31 -6.12 9.86 -7.02
N ARG A 32 -7.45 9.89 -7.04
CA ARG A 32 -8.28 8.78 -6.59
C ARG A 32 -8.02 7.53 -7.41
N ASN A 33 -8.05 7.64 -8.73
CA ASN A 33 -7.79 6.51 -9.62
C ASN A 33 -6.36 5.96 -9.44
N SER A 34 -5.37 6.83 -9.26
CA SER A 34 -3.98 6.45 -9.00
C SER A 34 -3.84 5.71 -7.67
N SER A 35 -4.55 6.16 -6.63
CA SER A 35 -4.57 5.50 -5.32
C SER A 35 -5.19 4.09 -5.41
N GLU A 36 -6.32 3.94 -6.10
CA GLU A 36 -6.98 2.65 -6.31
C GLU A 36 -6.10 1.68 -7.12
N ALA A 37 -5.45 2.16 -8.17
CA ALA A 37 -4.53 1.37 -8.98
C ALA A 37 -3.32 0.89 -8.16
N THR A 38 -2.70 1.78 -7.37
CA THR A 38 -1.56 1.44 -6.51
C THR A 38 -1.97 0.44 -5.41
N LEU A 39 -3.15 0.62 -4.81
CA LEU A 39 -3.69 -0.32 -3.83
C LEU A 39 -3.93 -1.71 -4.45
N GLY A 40 -4.38 -1.75 -5.69
CA GLY A 40 -4.51 -2.99 -6.48
C GLY A 40 -3.17 -3.70 -6.67
N GLN A 41 -2.09 -2.96 -6.99
CA GLN A 41 -0.74 -3.51 -7.12
C GLN A 41 -0.23 -4.08 -5.79
N ILE A 42 -0.47 -3.39 -4.66
CA ILE A 42 -0.11 -3.88 -3.32
C ILE A 42 -0.83 -5.19 -3.02
N ARG A 43 -2.13 -5.28 -3.28
CA ARG A 43 -2.92 -6.52 -3.08
C ARG A 43 -2.35 -7.69 -3.88
N VAL A 44 -1.96 -7.46 -5.13
CA VAL A 44 -1.35 -8.49 -5.98
C VAL A 44 0.00 -8.94 -5.44
N ALA A 45 0.87 -8.02 -5.03
CA ALA A 45 2.17 -8.35 -4.45
C ALA A 45 2.03 -9.10 -3.12
N MET A 46 1.11 -8.68 -2.24
CA MET A 46 0.83 -9.39 -0.98
C MET A 46 0.26 -10.79 -1.21
N LYS A 47 -0.62 -10.97 -2.20
CA LYS A 47 -1.12 -12.29 -2.55
C LYS A 47 0.01 -13.22 -3.01
N LYS A 48 0.90 -12.76 -3.90
CA LYS A 48 2.08 -13.51 -4.34
C LYS A 48 2.98 -13.89 -3.16
N ARG A 49 3.21 -12.96 -2.22
CA ARG A 49 3.99 -13.22 -1.00
C ARG A 49 3.35 -14.33 -0.16
N LEU A 50 2.04 -14.29 0.06
CA LEU A 50 1.32 -15.33 0.79
C LEU A 50 1.37 -16.70 0.09
N ASP A 51 1.30 -16.73 -1.24
CA ASP A 51 1.47 -17.95 -2.03
C ASP A 51 2.87 -18.56 -1.84
N MET A 52 3.92 -17.74 -1.75
CA MET A 52 5.29 -18.19 -1.49
C MET A 52 5.49 -18.64 -0.05
N ILE A 53 4.89 -17.96 0.93
CA ILE A 53 4.88 -18.39 2.34
C ILE A 53 4.19 -19.74 2.49
N GLU A 54 3.08 -19.98 1.80
CA GLU A 54 2.38 -21.28 1.79
C GLU A 54 3.28 -22.40 1.24
N GLN A 55 4.00 -22.14 0.14
CA GLN A 55 4.97 -23.08 -0.44
C GLN A 55 6.14 -23.36 0.52
N LEU A 56 6.66 -22.33 1.19
CA LEU A 56 7.70 -22.48 2.22
C LEU A 56 7.22 -23.34 3.39
N LEU A 57 6.00 -23.10 3.90
CA LEU A 57 5.40 -23.94 4.94
C LEU A 57 5.32 -25.42 4.51
N GLY A 58 4.96 -25.67 3.25
CA GLY A 58 4.96 -27.01 2.67
C GLY A 58 6.36 -27.65 2.63
N ALA A 59 7.38 -26.87 2.24
CA ALA A 59 8.76 -27.35 2.13
C ALA A 59 9.39 -27.65 3.48
N VAL A 60 9.06 -26.89 4.52
CA VAL A 60 9.66 -27.05 5.88
C VAL A 60 8.86 -27.99 6.78
N LYS A 61 7.71 -28.48 6.33
CA LYS A 61 6.78 -29.31 7.13
C LYS A 61 7.42 -30.57 7.75
N SER A 62 8.41 -31.17 7.08
CA SER A 62 9.14 -32.36 7.56
C SER A 62 10.19 -32.01 8.64
N TYR A 63 10.63 -30.78 8.74
CA TYR A 63 11.68 -30.31 9.64
C TYR A 63 11.14 -29.65 10.90
N ALA A 64 9.99 -28.99 10.79
CA ALA A 64 9.37 -28.31 11.93
C ALA A 64 7.86 -28.55 11.95
N LYS A 65 7.32 -28.76 13.16
CA LYS A 65 5.87 -28.86 13.36
C LYS A 65 5.30 -27.43 13.35
N PHE A 66 4.80 -27.01 12.20
CA PHE A 66 3.91 -25.87 12.16
C PHE A 66 2.49 -26.33 12.52
N GLU A 67 1.84 -25.57 13.40
CA GLU A 67 0.45 -25.83 13.75
C GLU A 67 -0.43 -25.73 12.50
N LYS A 68 -1.41 -26.62 12.37
CA LYS A 68 -2.39 -26.59 11.29
C LYS A 68 -3.03 -25.20 11.15
N GLU A 69 -3.22 -24.53 12.28
CA GLU A 69 -3.71 -23.17 12.37
C GLU A 69 -2.88 -22.15 11.56
N THR A 70 -1.54 -22.27 11.51
CA THR A 70 -0.69 -21.35 10.72
C THR A 70 -1.01 -21.46 9.22
N LEU A 71 -1.22 -22.66 8.70
CA LEU A 71 -1.59 -22.86 7.29
C LEU A 71 -3.00 -22.31 7.01
N GLU A 72 -3.94 -22.56 7.92
CA GLU A 72 -5.30 -22.05 7.82
C GLU A 72 -5.32 -20.51 7.82
N ARG A 73 -4.50 -19.86 8.66
CA ARG A 73 -4.34 -18.40 8.70
C ARG A 73 -3.78 -17.85 7.38
N VAL A 74 -2.72 -18.46 6.83
CA VAL A 74 -2.15 -18.02 5.54
C VAL A 74 -3.19 -18.13 4.43
N THR A 75 -3.95 -19.23 4.41
CA THR A 75 -5.02 -19.45 3.43
C THR A 75 -6.14 -18.39 3.59
N ALA A 76 -6.55 -18.09 4.82
CA ALA A 76 -7.54 -17.06 5.10
C ALA A 76 -7.06 -15.65 4.68
N MET A 77 -5.83 -15.27 5.00
CA MET A 77 -5.22 -14.01 4.56
C MET A 77 -5.17 -13.91 3.04
N ARG A 78 -4.81 -15.00 2.34
CA ARG A 78 -4.79 -15.05 0.88
C ARG A 78 -6.16 -14.80 0.25
N ALA A 79 -7.22 -15.33 0.87
CA ALA A 79 -8.58 -15.12 0.40
C ALA A 79 -9.04 -13.67 0.62
N SER A 80 -8.68 -13.07 1.76
CA SER A 80 -9.13 -11.73 2.15
C SER A 80 -8.37 -10.60 1.46
N VAL A 81 -7.10 -10.82 1.09
CA VAL A 81 -6.21 -9.75 0.58
C VAL A 81 -6.72 -9.07 -0.69
N ALA A 82 -7.47 -9.79 -1.53
CA ALA A 82 -7.95 -9.27 -2.81
C ALA A 82 -8.94 -8.09 -2.66
N THR A 83 -9.68 -8.04 -1.56
CA THR A 83 -10.70 -7.02 -1.28
C THR A 83 -10.38 -6.19 -0.04
N ALA A 84 -9.23 -6.44 0.59
CA ALA A 84 -8.83 -5.79 1.83
C ALA A 84 -8.69 -4.26 1.66
N ASN A 85 -9.23 -3.51 2.63
CA ASN A 85 -8.99 -2.07 2.76
C ASN A 85 -7.57 -1.79 3.31
N PRO A 86 -7.09 -0.54 3.34
CA PRO A 86 -5.76 -0.21 3.84
C PRO A 86 -5.51 -0.71 5.28
N GLY A 87 -6.50 -0.60 6.18
CA GLY A 87 -6.38 -1.06 7.57
C GLY A 87 -6.22 -2.58 7.68
N ASP A 88 -6.96 -3.34 6.86
CA ASP A 88 -6.86 -4.80 6.83
C ASP A 88 -5.57 -5.27 6.16
N LEU A 89 -5.07 -4.58 5.12
CA LEU A 89 -3.77 -4.85 4.54
C LEU A 89 -2.63 -4.69 5.55
N ASN A 90 -2.70 -3.70 6.44
CA ASN A 90 -1.72 -3.54 7.52
C ASN A 90 -1.69 -4.76 8.46
N LYS A 91 -2.87 -5.32 8.81
CA LYS A 91 -2.95 -6.54 9.64
C LYS A 91 -2.38 -7.76 8.94
N VAL A 92 -2.78 -7.98 7.67
CA VAL A 92 -2.27 -9.09 6.84
C VAL A 92 -0.76 -9.01 6.69
N GLU A 93 -0.21 -7.81 6.50
CA GLU A 93 1.23 -7.63 6.40
C GLU A 93 1.96 -7.99 7.69
N ALA A 94 1.52 -7.46 8.83
CA ALA A 94 2.14 -7.74 10.13
C ALA A 94 2.13 -9.24 10.45
N GLU A 95 0.99 -9.93 10.20
CA GLU A 95 0.86 -11.36 10.44
C GLU A 95 1.72 -12.20 9.48
N SER A 96 1.68 -11.89 8.17
CA SER A 96 2.49 -12.62 7.18
C SER A 96 3.99 -12.46 7.42
N ARG A 97 4.45 -11.29 7.88
CA ARG A 97 5.84 -11.03 8.26
C ARG A 97 6.24 -11.83 9.50
N SER A 98 5.39 -11.92 10.50
CA SER A 98 5.63 -12.75 11.69
C SER A 98 5.79 -14.23 11.32
N ILE A 99 4.94 -14.75 10.43
CA ILE A 99 5.04 -16.13 9.94
C ILE A 99 6.35 -16.34 9.17
N PHE A 100 6.71 -15.41 8.28
CA PHE A 100 7.95 -15.49 7.52
C PHE A 100 9.19 -15.44 8.41
N GLY A 101 9.21 -14.61 9.46
CA GLY A 101 10.29 -14.57 10.44
C GLY A 101 10.50 -15.92 11.15
N ARG A 102 9.41 -16.62 11.50
CA ARG A 102 9.48 -17.97 12.06
C ARG A 102 10.03 -18.99 11.05
N LEU A 103 9.67 -18.87 9.77
CA LEU A 103 10.21 -19.73 8.71
C LEU A 103 11.71 -19.53 8.50
N LEU A 104 12.19 -18.29 8.56
CA LEU A 104 13.62 -17.96 8.53
C LEU A 104 14.37 -18.62 9.69
N ALA A 105 13.86 -18.49 10.91
CA ALA A 105 14.48 -19.09 12.10
C ALA A 105 14.56 -20.64 12.00
N VAL A 106 13.54 -21.28 11.41
CA VAL A 106 13.58 -22.73 11.16
C VAL A 106 14.67 -23.05 10.14
N ALA A 107 14.75 -22.34 9.02
CA ALA A 107 15.77 -22.59 8.01
C ALA A 107 17.19 -22.38 8.51
N GLU A 108 17.40 -21.43 9.44
CA GLU A 108 18.70 -21.21 10.08
C GLU A 108 19.13 -22.38 10.97
N ASN A 109 18.18 -23.05 11.62
CA ASN A 109 18.45 -24.17 12.52
C ASN A 109 18.66 -25.51 11.80
N TYR A 110 18.28 -25.63 10.52
CA TYR A 110 18.39 -26.86 9.74
C TYR A 110 19.28 -26.64 8.51
N PRO A 111 20.56 -27.13 8.54
CA PRO A 111 21.51 -26.96 7.44
C PRO A 111 21.01 -27.46 6.07
N ASP A 112 20.26 -28.53 6.05
CA ASP A 112 19.68 -29.11 4.82
C ASP A 112 18.67 -28.16 4.14
N LEU A 113 17.90 -27.42 4.93
CA LEU A 113 16.98 -26.39 4.42
C LEU A 113 17.75 -25.19 3.90
N LYS A 114 18.82 -24.78 4.60
CA LYS A 114 19.66 -23.65 4.22
C LYS A 114 20.38 -23.89 2.88
N THR A 115 20.73 -25.15 2.57
CA THR A 115 21.37 -25.53 1.30
C THR A 115 20.40 -25.88 0.20
N SER A 116 19.10 -26.00 0.50
CA SER A 116 18.06 -26.26 -0.48
C SER A 116 17.85 -25.07 -1.42
N THR A 117 18.17 -25.25 -2.70
CA THR A 117 18.00 -24.20 -3.72
C THR A 117 16.55 -23.72 -3.82
N THR A 118 15.58 -24.62 -3.67
CA THR A 118 14.15 -24.28 -3.70
C THR A 118 13.76 -23.39 -2.51
N VAL A 119 14.17 -23.75 -1.29
CA VAL A 119 13.85 -22.99 -0.08
C VAL A 119 14.52 -21.60 -0.14
N THR A 120 15.80 -21.54 -0.52
CA THR A 120 16.53 -20.27 -0.66
C THR A 120 15.87 -19.37 -1.71
N SER A 121 15.53 -19.90 -2.89
CA SER A 121 14.84 -19.13 -3.94
C SER A 121 13.49 -18.58 -3.51
N LEU A 122 12.70 -19.37 -2.77
CA LEU A 122 11.41 -18.91 -2.22
C LEU A 122 11.62 -17.79 -1.18
N MET A 123 12.60 -17.92 -0.29
CA MET A 123 12.92 -16.91 0.72
C MET A 123 13.37 -15.59 0.08
N ASP A 124 14.23 -15.66 -0.94
CA ASP A 124 14.69 -14.48 -1.66
C ASP A 124 13.54 -13.81 -2.43
N SER A 125 12.63 -14.62 -2.97
CA SER A 125 11.41 -14.11 -3.62
C SER A 125 10.50 -13.40 -2.62
N VAL A 126 10.31 -13.93 -1.41
CA VAL A 126 9.53 -13.25 -0.36
C VAL A 126 10.17 -11.91 0.02
N LYS A 127 11.50 -11.87 0.22
CA LYS A 127 12.23 -10.62 0.50
C LYS A 127 12.06 -9.59 -0.63
N SER A 128 12.20 -10.02 -1.88
CA SER A 128 12.00 -9.14 -3.04
C SER A 128 10.58 -8.56 -3.08
N LEU A 129 9.57 -9.35 -2.73
CA LEU A 129 8.18 -8.88 -2.64
C LEU A 129 7.97 -7.93 -1.45
N GLU A 130 8.68 -8.10 -0.33
CA GLU A 130 8.65 -7.13 0.78
C GLU A 130 9.14 -5.75 0.32
N ASP A 131 10.24 -5.70 -0.42
CA ASP A 131 10.77 -4.46 -0.99
C ASP A 131 9.81 -3.83 -2.01
N GLU A 132 9.16 -4.65 -2.84
CA GLU A 132 8.15 -4.19 -3.78
C GLU A 132 6.94 -3.59 -3.05
N ILE A 133 6.40 -4.30 -2.05
CA ILE A 133 5.28 -3.83 -1.23
C ILE A 133 5.66 -2.52 -0.52
N ALA A 134 6.86 -2.40 0.04
CA ALA A 134 7.32 -1.19 0.70
C ALA A 134 7.36 0.01 -0.27
N ARG A 135 7.88 -0.16 -1.48
CA ARG A 135 7.87 0.88 -2.53
C ARG A 135 6.46 1.30 -2.93
N GLN A 136 5.57 0.34 -3.13
CA GLN A 136 4.17 0.62 -3.51
C GLN A 136 3.42 1.32 -2.38
N ARG A 137 3.66 0.96 -1.12
CA ARG A 137 3.08 1.65 0.04
C ARG A 137 3.53 3.09 0.14
N TYR A 138 4.82 3.36 -0.10
CA TYR A 138 5.33 4.73 -0.16
C TYR A 138 4.61 5.55 -1.24
N THR A 139 4.46 4.99 -2.43
CA THR A 139 3.74 5.62 -3.54
C THR A 139 2.28 5.89 -3.19
N PHE A 140 1.58 4.90 -2.62
CA PHE A 140 0.20 5.04 -2.16
C PHE A 140 0.05 6.17 -1.12
N ASN A 141 0.94 6.22 -0.13
CA ASN A 141 0.88 7.23 0.92
C ASN A 141 1.15 8.64 0.38
N ASN A 142 2.06 8.79 -0.59
CA ASN A 142 2.29 10.08 -1.25
C ASN A 142 1.05 10.56 -2.01
N ILE A 143 0.38 9.67 -2.76
CA ILE A 143 -0.86 9.98 -3.46
C ILE A 143 -1.96 10.36 -2.46
N SER A 144 -2.10 9.58 -1.37
CA SER A 144 -3.06 9.84 -0.31
C SER A 144 -2.80 11.18 0.39
N GLN A 145 -1.52 11.51 0.63
CA GLN A 145 -1.12 12.78 1.21
C GLN A 145 -1.50 13.95 0.29
N GLU A 146 -1.19 13.87 -0.99
CA GLU A 146 -1.55 14.92 -1.96
C GLU A 146 -3.06 15.11 -2.02
N PHE A 147 -3.82 14.02 -2.13
CA PHE A 147 -5.28 14.04 -2.14
C PHE A 147 -5.84 14.70 -0.88
N ASN A 148 -5.37 14.28 0.30
CA ASN A 148 -5.83 14.80 1.57
C ASN A 148 -5.43 16.28 1.76
N THR A 149 -4.23 16.67 1.31
CA THR A 149 -3.78 18.06 1.33
C THR A 149 -4.68 18.95 0.47
N MET A 150 -5.05 18.50 -0.72
CA MET A 150 -5.98 19.23 -1.59
C MET A 150 -7.39 19.35 -0.97
N MET A 151 -7.80 18.40 -0.14
CA MET A 151 -9.06 18.49 0.60
C MET A 151 -9.05 19.55 1.70
N ASP A 152 -7.87 19.85 2.27
CA ASP A 152 -7.72 20.78 3.39
C ASP A 152 -7.33 22.21 2.93
N THR A 153 -6.72 22.34 1.76
CA THR A 153 -6.18 23.62 1.26
C THR A 153 -7.22 24.41 0.46
N ILE A 154 -7.11 25.76 0.59
CA ILE A 154 -7.91 26.68 -0.21
C ILE A 154 -7.19 26.89 -1.55
N PRO A 155 -7.92 26.91 -2.65
CA PRO A 155 -9.39 26.86 -2.78
C PRO A 155 -9.96 25.50 -3.12
N SER A 156 -9.13 24.45 -3.26
CA SER A 156 -9.55 23.09 -3.66
C SER A 156 -10.52 22.42 -2.66
N ASN A 157 -10.50 22.82 -1.39
CA ASN A 157 -11.41 22.32 -0.35
C ASN A 157 -12.91 22.60 -0.66
N PHE A 158 -13.22 23.67 -1.38
CA PHE A 158 -14.60 23.96 -1.80
C PHE A 158 -15.08 22.91 -2.81
N ILE A 159 -14.22 22.55 -3.76
CA ILE A 159 -14.53 21.52 -4.77
C ILE A 159 -14.65 20.14 -4.09
N ALA A 160 -13.74 19.82 -3.15
CA ALA A 160 -13.78 18.57 -2.38
C ALA A 160 -15.11 18.41 -1.63
N LYS A 161 -15.59 19.47 -0.97
CA LYS A 161 -16.89 19.48 -0.26
C LYS A 161 -18.06 19.28 -1.22
N MET A 162 -18.03 19.95 -2.39
CA MET A 162 -19.07 19.81 -3.40
C MET A 162 -19.12 18.39 -4.00
N MET A 163 -17.96 17.73 -4.11
CA MET A 163 -17.85 16.34 -4.56
C MET A 163 -18.12 15.31 -3.44
N HIS A 164 -18.37 15.72 -2.21
CA HIS A 164 -18.51 14.86 -1.03
C HIS A 164 -17.35 13.89 -0.84
N LEU A 165 -16.12 14.35 -1.10
CA LEU A 165 -14.93 13.51 -0.96
C LEU A 165 -14.63 13.21 0.51
N VAL A 166 -14.06 12.02 0.74
CA VAL A 166 -13.60 11.56 2.05
C VAL A 166 -12.09 11.36 1.95
N LYS A 167 -11.38 11.69 3.02
CA LYS A 167 -9.92 11.50 3.11
C LYS A 167 -9.55 10.04 2.90
N LEU A 168 -8.46 9.84 2.18
CA LEU A 168 -7.85 8.52 2.01
C LEU A 168 -7.09 8.13 3.27
N GLU A 169 -7.25 6.86 3.69
CA GLU A 169 -6.48 6.29 4.77
C GLU A 169 -5.05 6.00 4.32
N TYR A 170 -4.09 6.11 5.26
CA TYR A 170 -2.69 5.77 4.99
C TYR A 170 -2.42 4.30 5.31
N LEU A 171 -1.54 3.70 4.52
CA LEU A 171 -0.92 2.43 4.88
C LEU A 171 0.17 2.69 5.92
N GLN A 172 0.06 2.05 7.09
CA GLN A 172 0.99 2.26 8.20
C GLN A 172 2.32 1.55 7.91
N PHE A 173 3.43 2.25 8.19
CA PHE A 173 4.74 1.62 8.28
C PHE A 173 4.92 1.04 9.69
N GLU A 174 5.74 0.00 9.83
CA GLU A 174 5.99 -0.64 11.12
C GLU A 174 6.46 0.34 12.19
N GLU A 175 6.08 0.04 13.43
CA GLU A 175 6.49 0.82 14.62
C GLU A 175 8.02 0.81 14.87
N ALA A 176 8.76 -0.14 14.28
CA ALA A 176 10.21 -0.24 14.41
C ALA A 176 10.97 1.04 14.00
N ILE A 177 10.36 1.89 13.14
CA ILE A 177 10.97 3.17 12.74
C ILE A 177 10.73 4.27 13.80
N LYS A 178 9.83 4.07 14.75
CA LYS A 178 9.51 5.07 15.80
C LYS A 178 10.55 5.14 16.91
N THR A 179 11.38 4.13 17.07
CA THR A 179 12.48 4.11 18.04
C THR A 179 13.82 4.24 17.30
N PRO A 180 14.54 5.38 17.41
CA PRO A 180 15.89 5.46 16.89
C PRO A 180 16.77 4.42 17.57
N PRO A 181 17.74 3.79 16.85
CA PRO A 181 18.64 2.84 17.45
C PRO A 181 19.37 3.50 18.63
N LYS A 182 19.33 2.88 19.80
CA LYS A 182 20.16 3.31 20.94
C LYS A 182 21.61 3.07 20.54
N ILE A 183 22.34 4.16 20.33
CA ILE A 183 23.79 4.12 20.18
C ILE A 183 24.32 4.01 21.60
N GLU A 184 24.73 2.83 22.04
CA GLU A 184 25.52 2.63 23.25
C GLU A 184 26.99 2.86 22.84
N PHE A 185 27.62 3.86 23.47
CA PHE A 185 29.05 4.17 23.38
C PHE A 185 29.84 3.37 24.43
#